data_1edb0fcc7481f2cda97729005afba454
#
_entry.id   1edb0fcc7481f2cda97729005afba454
#
_cell.length_a   1.000
_cell.length_b   1.000
_cell.length_c   1.000
_cell.angle_alpha   90.00
_cell.angle_beta   90.00
_cell.angle_gamma   90.00
#
_symmetry.space_group_name_H-M   'P 1'
#
loop_
_entity.id
_entity.type
_entity.pdbx_description
1 polymer ?
#
loop_
_entity_poly.entity_id
_entity_poly.type
_entity_poly.pdbx_seq_one_letter_code
_entity_poly.pdbx_strand_id
1 'polypeptide(L)'
;GNIGESLDRKRIVSSVMEAFGRIDVLVNNAGVAPLVRADLLEMSEESFDRVIGINTKGNMFLTQLVAKEMLNQEKLFKKRGTIINISSCSAEVSSTSRGEYCVSKAGVSMLTKLYADRLAGEGILVHEIRPGVIATDMTSKVTEKYNKLIDEGAFPIARWGQAEDIADAVSAFADDHFLYTTGNYIDVDGGFHIKRL
;
A
#
# COMPACT_ATOMS: atom_id res chain seq x y z
N GLY A 1 -0.30 14.57 -9.29
CA GLY A 1 -0.41 15.26 -8.01
C GLY A 1 0.42 14.59 -6.92
N ASN A 2 0.78 15.33 -5.91
CA ASN A 2 1.48 14.83 -4.73
C ASN A 2 0.46 14.51 -3.61
N ILE A 3 0.28 13.26 -3.25
CA ILE A 3 -0.68 12.88 -2.20
C ILE A 3 -0.28 13.39 -0.80
N GLY A 4 0.97 13.80 -0.58
CA GLY A 4 1.41 14.51 0.62
C GLY A 4 0.71 15.87 0.81
N GLU A 5 0.30 16.50 -0.29
CA GLU A 5 -0.29 17.83 -0.34
C GLU A 5 -1.83 17.80 -0.32
N SER A 6 -2.43 18.56 0.61
CA SER A 6 -3.89 18.56 0.78
C SER A 6 -4.63 19.04 -0.47
N LEU A 7 -4.12 20.08 -1.13
CA LEU A 7 -4.75 20.62 -2.34
C LEU A 7 -4.69 19.65 -3.50
N ASP A 8 -3.58 18.93 -3.64
CA ASP A 8 -3.41 17.93 -4.70
C ASP A 8 -4.36 16.75 -4.50
N ARG A 9 -4.52 16.25 -3.27
CA ARG A 9 -5.50 15.18 -2.99
C ARG A 9 -6.93 15.58 -3.39
N LYS A 10 -7.34 16.81 -3.05
CA LYS A 10 -8.67 17.33 -3.45
C LYS A 10 -8.79 17.42 -4.97
N ARG A 11 -7.77 17.95 -5.64
CA ARG A 11 -7.74 18.07 -7.11
C ARG A 11 -7.79 16.70 -7.79
N ILE A 12 -7.05 15.70 -7.29
CA ILE A 12 -7.09 14.33 -7.82
C ILE A 12 -8.53 13.79 -7.77
N VAL A 13 -9.19 13.89 -6.62
CA VAL A 13 -10.56 13.35 -6.46
C VAL A 13 -11.55 14.13 -7.32
N SER A 14 -11.52 15.48 -7.32
CA SER A 14 -12.45 16.28 -8.14
C SER A 14 -12.28 15.99 -9.63
N SER A 15 -11.03 15.88 -10.12
CA SER A 15 -10.79 15.58 -11.55
C SER A 15 -11.32 14.20 -11.96
N VAL A 16 -11.23 13.19 -11.10
CA VAL A 16 -11.81 11.87 -11.36
C VAL A 16 -13.34 11.95 -11.36
N MET A 17 -13.93 12.64 -10.39
CA MET A 17 -15.38 12.81 -10.32
C MET A 17 -15.93 13.61 -11.51
N GLU A 18 -15.23 14.66 -11.95
CA GLU A 18 -15.59 15.42 -13.14
C GLU A 18 -15.55 14.56 -14.43
N ALA A 19 -14.54 13.68 -14.54
CA ALA A 19 -14.34 12.86 -15.73
C ALA A 19 -15.27 11.65 -15.80
N PHE A 20 -15.54 11.00 -14.66
CA PHE A 20 -16.22 9.68 -14.63
C PHE A 20 -17.51 9.67 -13.78
N GLY A 21 -17.75 10.67 -12.95
CA GLY A 21 -18.93 10.78 -12.10
C GLY A 21 -18.95 9.81 -10.91
N ARG A 22 -17.95 8.91 -10.79
CA ARG A 22 -17.86 7.91 -9.71
C ARG A 22 -16.48 7.36 -9.53
N ILE A 23 -16.25 6.73 -8.37
CA ILE A 23 -15.02 5.99 -8.06
C ILE A 23 -15.44 4.63 -7.48
N ASP A 24 -15.04 3.54 -8.11
CA ASP A 24 -15.38 2.18 -7.66
C ASP A 24 -14.21 1.49 -6.97
N VAL A 25 -12.98 1.84 -7.37
CA VAL A 25 -11.76 1.26 -6.81
C VAL A 25 -10.74 2.37 -6.52
N LEU A 26 -10.20 2.37 -5.31
CA LEU A 26 -9.02 3.17 -4.94
C LEU A 26 -7.85 2.24 -4.67
N VAL A 27 -6.74 2.44 -5.38
CA VAL A 27 -5.48 1.76 -5.10
C VAL A 27 -4.49 2.78 -4.52
N ASN A 28 -4.25 2.71 -3.22
CA ASN A 28 -3.23 3.50 -2.54
C ASN A 28 -1.85 2.89 -2.77
N ASN A 29 -1.31 3.08 -3.97
CA ASN A 29 0.01 2.58 -4.37
C ASN A 29 1.12 3.63 -4.18
N ALA A 30 0.78 4.91 -4.20
CA ALA A 30 1.77 5.98 -4.07
C ALA A 30 2.52 5.89 -2.73
N GLY A 31 3.84 5.89 -2.82
CA GLY A 31 4.70 5.81 -1.64
C GLY A 31 6.16 6.08 -1.99
N VAL A 32 6.93 6.44 -0.99
CA VAL A 32 8.36 6.76 -1.13
C VAL A 32 9.20 6.03 -0.09
N ALA A 33 10.43 5.71 -0.47
CA ALA A 33 11.49 5.34 0.48
C ALA A 33 12.21 6.61 0.98
N PRO A 34 13.00 6.55 2.07
CA PRO A 34 13.88 7.64 2.43
C PRO A 34 14.86 7.96 1.29
N LEU A 35 15.19 9.23 1.13
CA LEU A 35 16.17 9.69 0.12
C LEU A 35 17.56 9.13 0.42
N VAL A 36 17.91 9.14 1.70
CA VAL A 36 19.15 8.59 2.23
C VAL A 36 18.78 7.54 3.28
N ARG A 37 19.33 6.34 3.15
CA ARG A 37 19.19 5.32 4.19
C ARG A 37 20.17 5.61 5.29
N ALA A 38 19.68 5.88 6.46
CA ALA A 38 20.47 6.15 7.66
C ALA A 38 20.16 5.13 8.76
N ASP A 39 21.12 4.91 9.66
CA ASP A 39 20.85 4.16 10.87
C ASP A 39 19.72 4.81 11.67
N LEU A 40 18.96 4.02 12.42
CA LEU A 40 17.83 4.51 13.20
C LEU A 40 18.19 5.64 14.17
N LEU A 41 19.43 5.64 14.68
CA LEU A 41 19.93 6.68 15.60
C LEU A 41 20.39 7.96 14.89
N GLU A 42 20.54 7.91 13.55
CA GLU A 42 21.02 9.02 12.71
C GLU A 42 19.93 9.55 11.74
N MET A 43 18.75 8.93 11.76
CA MET A 43 17.63 9.34 10.92
C MET A 43 17.16 10.75 11.30
N SER A 44 16.99 11.64 10.30
CA SER A 44 16.51 12.99 10.55
C SER A 44 14.99 13.08 10.64
N GLU A 45 14.47 14.06 11.37
CA GLU A 45 13.04 14.36 11.46
C GLU A 45 12.45 14.71 10.09
N GLU A 46 13.19 15.41 9.22
CA GLU A 46 12.74 15.76 7.88
C GLU A 46 12.52 14.51 7.00
N SER A 47 13.39 13.49 7.13
CA SER A 47 13.22 12.21 6.45
C SER A 47 11.96 11.50 6.95
N PHE A 48 11.79 11.47 8.28
CA PHE A 48 10.61 10.91 8.93
C PHE A 48 9.33 11.61 8.46
N ASP A 49 9.28 12.93 8.57
CA ASP A 49 8.10 13.73 8.20
C ASP A 49 7.74 13.56 6.72
N ARG A 50 8.74 13.55 5.85
CA ARG A 50 8.51 13.32 4.41
C ARG A 50 7.90 11.95 4.15
N VAL A 51 8.46 10.89 4.72
CA VAL A 51 8.01 9.51 4.47
C VAL A 51 6.63 9.27 5.09
N ILE A 52 6.42 9.68 6.34
CA ILE A 52 5.11 9.58 7.01
C ILE A 52 4.07 10.47 6.31
N GLY A 53 4.48 11.68 5.93
CA GLY A 53 3.62 12.65 5.24
C GLY A 53 3.03 12.09 3.95
N ILE A 54 3.83 11.39 3.17
CA ILE A 54 3.38 10.79 1.90
C ILE A 54 2.72 9.42 2.15
N ASN A 55 3.46 8.47 2.77
CA ASN A 55 3.03 7.08 2.82
C ASN A 55 1.82 6.84 3.73
N THR A 56 1.73 7.55 4.85
CA THR A 56 0.67 7.32 5.85
C THR A 56 -0.38 8.42 5.82
N LYS A 57 0.02 9.68 6.06
CA LYS A 57 -0.90 10.81 6.07
C LYS A 57 -1.55 11.03 4.71
N GLY A 58 -0.77 10.93 3.61
CA GLY A 58 -1.27 11.06 2.25
C GLY A 58 -2.35 10.04 1.95
N ASN A 59 -2.07 8.75 2.21
CA ASN A 59 -3.02 7.66 2.01
C ASN A 59 -4.27 7.82 2.90
N MET A 60 -4.09 8.16 4.18
CA MET A 60 -5.22 8.35 5.10
C MET A 60 -6.22 9.37 4.57
N PHE A 61 -5.75 10.56 4.20
CA PHE A 61 -6.64 11.65 3.78
C PHE A 61 -7.11 11.52 2.32
N LEU A 62 -6.38 10.86 1.44
CA LEU A 62 -6.89 10.50 0.12
C LEU A 62 -8.02 9.48 0.25
N THR A 63 -7.84 8.44 1.05
CA THR A 63 -8.88 7.45 1.36
C THR A 63 -10.12 8.11 1.96
N GLN A 64 -9.95 9.07 2.87
CA GLN A 64 -11.08 9.81 3.46
C GLN A 64 -11.90 10.55 2.40
N LEU A 65 -11.25 11.23 1.46
CA LEU A 65 -11.93 11.94 0.38
C LEU A 65 -12.67 10.97 -0.54
N VAL A 66 -12.00 9.92 -1.01
CA VAL A 66 -12.59 8.92 -1.91
C VAL A 66 -13.73 8.15 -1.23
N ALA A 67 -13.57 7.77 0.04
CA ALA A 67 -14.63 7.08 0.78
C ALA A 67 -15.91 7.95 0.90
N LYS A 68 -15.79 9.27 1.06
CA LYS A 68 -16.95 10.18 1.06
C LYS A 68 -17.68 10.17 -0.29
N GLU A 69 -16.94 10.17 -1.40
CA GLU A 69 -17.56 10.06 -2.73
C GLU A 69 -18.22 8.68 -2.91
N MET A 70 -17.54 7.59 -2.55
CA MET A 70 -18.12 6.24 -2.60
C MET A 70 -19.40 6.10 -1.77
N LEU A 71 -19.50 6.75 -0.61
CA LEU A 71 -20.70 6.73 0.24
C LEU A 71 -21.88 7.48 -0.39
N ASN A 72 -21.62 8.53 -1.16
CA ASN A 72 -22.63 9.36 -1.82
C ASN A 72 -23.10 8.79 -3.16
N GLN A 73 -22.35 7.90 -3.79
CA GLN A 73 -22.70 7.33 -5.10
C GLN A 73 -23.69 6.14 -4.97
N GLU A 74 -24.46 5.91 -6.03
CA GLU A 74 -25.35 4.75 -6.13
C GLU A 74 -24.53 3.45 -6.17
N LYS A 75 -25.01 2.42 -5.46
CA LYS A 75 -24.44 1.07 -5.49
C LYS A 75 -24.90 0.35 -6.76
N LEU A 76 -24.03 0.31 -7.77
CA LEU A 76 -24.32 -0.36 -9.05
C LEU A 76 -23.88 -1.83 -9.10
N PHE A 77 -22.95 -2.25 -8.21
CA PHE A 77 -22.35 -3.58 -8.18
C PHE A 77 -22.69 -4.31 -6.88
N LYS A 78 -22.18 -5.53 -6.70
CA LYS A 78 -22.39 -6.32 -5.47
C LYS A 78 -21.81 -5.62 -4.23
N LYS A 79 -20.75 -4.83 -4.41
CA LYS A 79 -20.16 -3.94 -3.40
C LYS A 79 -20.27 -2.48 -3.85
N ARG A 80 -20.19 -1.53 -2.93
CA ARG A 80 -20.19 -0.09 -3.23
C ARG A 80 -18.83 0.39 -3.74
N GLY A 81 -17.77 -0.20 -3.25
CA GLY A 81 -16.42 0.11 -3.67
C GLY A 81 -15.37 -0.79 -3.02
N THR A 82 -14.15 -0.68 -3.51
CA THR A 82 -12.99 -1.36 -2.96
C THR A 82 -11.84 -0.40 -2.76
N ILE A 83 -11.19 -0.47 -1.61
CA ILE A 83 -9.96 0.28 -1.30
C ILE A 83 -8.84 -0.74 -1.09
N ILE A 84 -7.74 -0.59 -1.82
CA ILE A 84 -6.59 -1.48 -1.76
C ILE A 84 -5.37 -0.67 -1.36
N ASN A 85 -4.78 -1.00 -0.23
CA ASN A 85 -3.58 -0.35 0.28
C ASN A 85 -2.35 -1.20 -0.05
N ILE A 86 -1.38 -0.60 -0.73
CA ILE A 86 -0.07 -1.24 -0.98
C ILE A 86 0.87 -0.86 0.15
N SER A 87 1.02 -1.79 1.10
CA SER A 87 1.96 -1.60 2.21
C SER A 87 3.36 -2.16 1.87
N SER A 88 3.84 -3.13 2.59
CA SER A 88 5.13 -3.82 2.38
C SER A 88 5.29 -4.93 3.42
N CYS A 89 6.14 -5.92 3.17
CA CYS A 89 6.67 -6.80 4.22
C CYS A 89 7.30 -6.00 5.38
N SER A 90 7.78 -4.77 5.10
CA SER A 90 8.31 -3.84 6.12
C SER A 90 7.27 -3.31 7.12
N ALA A 91 5.99 -3.65 6.95
CA ALA A 91 4.98 -3.40 7.98
C ALA A 91 5.19 -4.27 9.23
N GLU A 92 5.89 -5.41 9.09
CA GLU A 92 6.18 -6.37 10.16
C GLU A 92 7.68 -6.68 10.30
N VAL A 93 8.44 -6.60 9.18
CA VAL A 93 9.86 -6.91 9.17
C VAL A 93 10.69 -5.65 9.42
N SER A 94 11.58 -5.74 10.41
CA SER A 94 12.46 -4.63 10.80
C SER A 94 13.55 -4.36 9.75
N SER A 95 13.83 -3.08 9.54
CA SER A 95 14.98 -2.60 8.78
C SER A 95 15.50 -1.31 9.39
N THR A 96 16.53 -1.41 10.22
CA THR A 96 17.08 -0.30 11.01
C THR A 96 17.64 0.85 10.16
N SER A 97 18.00 0.58 8.91
CA SER A 97 18.50 1.59 7.96
C SER A 97 17.39 2.35 7.19
N ARG A 98 16.12 2.15 7.54
CA ARG A 98 14.95 2.82 6.96
C ARG A 98 13.76 2.75 7.93
N GLY A 99 13.98 3.11 9.18
CA GLY A 99 12.99 3.02 10.26
C GLY A 99 11.69 3.74 9.94
N GLU A 100 11.78 4.96 9.39
CA GLU A 100 10.62 5.77 8.97
C GLU A 100 9.74 5.06 7.93
N TYR A 101 10.36 4.30 7.03
CA TYR A 101 9.61 3.51 6.04
C TYR A 101 8.85 2.36 6.72
N CYS A 102 9.49 1.64 7.64
CA CYS A 102 8.85 0.57 8.40
C CYS A 102 7.65 1.11 9.20
N VAL A 103 7.85 2.22 9.93
CA VAL A 103 6.77 2.89 10.67
C VAL A 103 5.64 3.31 9.74
N SER A 104 5.97 3.89 8.58
CA SER A 104 4.96 4.32 7.61
C SER A 104 4.12 3.15 7.09
N LYS A 105 4.75 2.01 6.79
CA LYS A 105 4.04 0.83 6.25
C LYS A 105 3.24 0.08 7.32
N ALA A 106 3.70 0.06 8.57
CA ALA A 106 2.89 -0.38 9.71
C ALA A 106 1.67 0.54 9.91
N GLY A 107 1.84 1.85 9.73
CA GLY A 107 0.74 2.81 9.71
C GLY A 107 -0.30 2.50 8.63
N VAL A 108 0.13 2.19 7.40
CA VAL A 108 -0.77 1.78 6.30
C VAL A 108 -1.55 0.51 6.65
N SER A 109 -0.92 -0.49 7.30
CA SER A 109 -1.62 -1.68 7.79
C SER A 109 -2.70 -1.34 8.81
N MET A 110 -2.45 -0.40 9.72
CA MET A 110 -3.48 0.06 10.67
C MET A 110 -4.59 0.83 9.95
N LEU A 111 -4.29 1.66 8.93
CA LEU A 111 -5.30 2.33 8.12
C LEU A 111 -6.25 1.33 7.44
N THR A 112 -5.71 0.21 6.94
CA THR A 112 -6.52 -0.86 6.36
C THR A 112 -7.58 -1.35 7.34
N LYS A 113 -7.19 -1.65 8.58
CA LYS A 113 -8.12 -2.11 9.63
C LYS A 113 -9.15 -1.06 10.01
N LEU A 114 -8.72 0.19 10.21
CA LEU A 114 -9.60 1.29 10.61
C LEU A 114 -10.68 1.58 9.56
N TYR A 115 -10.27 1.66 8.28
CA TYR A 115 -11.22 1.90 7.20
C TYR A 115 -12.10 0.68 6.92
N ALA A 116 -11.57 -0.53 7.05
CA ALA A 116 -12.36 -1.76 6.92
C ALA A 116 -13.49 -1.81 7.95
N ASP A 117 -13.16 -1.60 9.23
CA ASP A 117 -14.12 -1.58 10.32
C ASP A 117 -15.21 -0.51 10.12
N ARG A 118 -14.78 0.71 9.75
CA ARG A 118 -15.71 1.84 9.54
C ARG A 118 -16.61 1.67 8.32
N LEU A 119 -16.14 1.05 7.24
CA LEU A 119 -16.80 1.10 5.93
C LEU A 119 -17.49 -0.20 5.52
N ALA A 120 -17.23 -1.32 6.19
CA ALA A 120 -17.78 -2.64 5.83
C ALA A 120 -19.32 -2.63 5.79
N GLY A 121 -19.96 -2.03 6.79
CA GLY A 121 -21.43 -1.89 6.85
C GLY A 121 -22.04 -1.10 5.70
N GLU A 122 -21.25 -0.26 5.05
CA GLU A 122 -21.66 0.55 3.90
C GLU A 122 -21.40 -0.16 2.55
N GLY A 123 -20.84 -1.37 2.60
CA GLY A 123 -20.51 -2.16 1.42
C GLY A 123 -19.24 -1.71 0.69
N ILE A 124 -18.32 -1.03 1.38
CA ILE A 124 -16.99 -0.70 0.88
C ILE A 124 -15.99 -1.65 1.56
N LEU A 125 -15.27 -2.43 0.76
CA LEU A 125 -14.29 -3.39 1.24
C LEU A 125 -12.89 -2.80 1.21
N VAL A 126 -12.09 -3.08 2.22
CA VAL A 126 -10.72 -2.54 2.33
C VAL A 126 -9.73 -3.68 2.53
N HIS A 127 -8.73 -3.74 1.67
CA HIS A 127 -7.73 -4.80 1.64
C HIS A 127 -6.32 -4.21 1.64
N GLU A 128 -5.36 -5.04 2.01
CA GLU A 128 -3.94 -4.69 1.98
C GLU A 128 -3.17 -5.74 1.16
N ILE A 129 -2.26 -5.26 0.34
CA ILE A 129 -1.25 -6.09 -0.31
C ILE A 129 0.11 -5.72 0.29
N ARG A 130 0.87 -6.72 0.70
CA ARG A 130 2.23 -6.59 1.25
C ARG A 130 3.25 -7.12 0.25
N PRO A 131 3.79 -6.26 -0.64
CA PRO A 131 4.88 -6.67 -1.52
C PRO A 131 6.13 -7.05 -0.74
N GLY A 132 6.82 -8.07 -1.22
CA GLY A 132 8.18 -8.37 -0.84
C GLY A 132 9.19 -7.53 -1.64
N VAL A 133 10.13 -8.20 -2.32
CA VAL A 133 11.16 -7.57 -3.14
C VAL A 133 10.70 -7.57 -4.59
N ILE A 134 10.24 -6.43 -5.07
CA ILE A 134 9.74 -6.24 -6.43
C ILE A 134 10.77 -5.46 -7.25
N ALA A 135 10.99 -5.87 -8.50
CA ALA A 135 11.87 -5.20 -9.44
C ALA A 135 11.26 -3.85 -9.87
N THR A 136 11.78 -2.76 -9.33
CA THR A 136 11.35 -1.39 -9.58
C THR A 136 12.53 -0.43 -9.45
N ASP A 137 12.38 0.81 -9.90
CA ASP A 137 13.39 1.86 -9.71
C ASP A 137 13.78 2.05 -8.24
N MET A 138 12.84 1.86 -7.31
CA MET A 138 13.08 1.98 -5.86
C MET A 138 14.07 0.92 -5.35
N THR A 139 14.12 -0.25 -5.97
CA THR A 139 14.97 -1.38 -5.57
C THR A 139 16.26 -1.49 -6.38
N SER A 140 16.45 -0.69 -7.43
CA SER A 140 17.61 -0.72 -8.31
C SER A 140 18.95 -0.58 -7.57
N LYS A 141 18.99 0.25 -6.52
CA LYS A 141 20.21 0.49 -5.71
C LYS A 141 20.61 -0.68 -4.79
N VAL A 142 19.77 -1.69 -4.67
CA VAL A 142 19.97 -2.83 -3.74
C VAL A 142 19.89 -4.18 -4.45
N THR A 143 19.99 -4.19 -5.78
CA THR A 143 19.86 -5.37 -6.63
C THR A 143 20.83 -6.48 -6.22
N GLU A 144 22.13 -6.18 -6.06
CA GLU A 144 23.15 -7.17 -5.69
C GLU A 144 22.84 -7.85 -4.35
N LYS A 145 22.40 -7.07 -3.35
CA LYS A 145 22.00 -7.62 -2.05
C LYS A 145 20.89 -8.65 -2.18
N TYR A 146 19.84 -8.32 -2.95
CA TYR A 146 18.71 -9.23 -3.08
C TYR A 146 18.95 -10.39 -4.02
N ASN A 147 19.79 -10.24 -5.06
CA ASN A 147 20.25 -11.37 -5.85
C ASN A 147 20.92 -12.42 -4.95
N LYS A 148 21.85 -11.98 -4.10
CA LYS A 148 22.50 -12.85 -3.13
C LYS A 148 21.50 -13.56 -2.20
N LEU A 149 20.52 -12.84 -1.66
CA LEU A 149 19.50 -13.44 -0.78
C LEU A 149 18.60 -14.45 -1.53
N ILE A 150 18.31 -14.22 -2.81
CA ILE A 150 17.56 -15.15 -3.66
C ILE A 150 18.40 -16.41 -3.88
N ASP A 151 19.67 -16.27 -4.25
CA ASP A 151 20.60 -17.38 -4.49
C ASP A 151 20.85 -18.21 -3.21
N GLU A 152 20.88 -17.57 -2.06
CA GLU A 152 20.98 -18.21 -0.74
C GLU A 152 19.65 -18.84 -0.27
N GLY A 153 18.59 -18.75 -1.05
CA GLY A 153 17.31 -19.39 -0.78
C GLY A 153 16.47 -18.66 0.28
N ALA A 154 16.68 -17.35 0.52
CA ALA A 154 15.86 -16.57 1.45
C ALA A 154 14.40 -16.52 1.01
N PHE A 155 14.13 -16.66 -0.29
CA PHE A 155 12.79 -16.65 -0.87
C PHE A 155 12.40 -18.06 -1.35
N PRO A 156 11.32 -18.68 -0.84
CA PRO A 156 10.81 -19.96 -1.36
C PRO A 156 10.55 -19.93 -2.87
N ILE A 157 9.96 -18.84 -3.38
CA ILE A 157 9.88 -18.57 -4.82
C ILE A 157 11.13 -17.77 -5.21
N ALA A 158 12.15 -18.47 -5.69
CA ALA A 158 13.52 -17.97 -5.90
C ALA A 158 13.62 -17.04 -7.12
N ARG A 159 12.92 -15.93 -7.10
CA ARG A 159 12.98 -14.86 -8.11
C ARG A 159 12.60 -13.50 -7.52
N TRP A 160 12.94 -12.46 -8.23
CA TRP A 160 12.33 -11.14 -8.01
C TRP A 160 10.83 -11.20 -8.30
N GLY A 161 10.04 -10.55 -7.46
CA GLY A 161 8.67 -10.21 -7.82
C GLY A 161 8.66 -9.17 -8.94
N GLN A 162 7.61 -9.17 -9.75
CA GLN A 162 7.39 -8.23 -10.83
C GLN A 162 6.20 -7.33 -10.50
N ALA A 163 6.07 -6.20 -11.20
CA ALA A 163 4.92 -5.31 -11.03
C ALA A 163 3.60 -6.03 -11.32
N GLU A 164 3.62 -6.96 -12.26
CA GLU A 164 2.49 -7.80 -12.65
C GLU A 164 2.01 -8.69 -11.50
N ASP A 165 2.91 -9.25 -10.67
CA ASP A 165 2.51 -10.05 -9.49
C ASP A 165 1.64 -9.23 -8.53
N ILE A 166 1.92 -7.93 -8.41
CA ILE A 166 1.13 -7.02 -7.56
C ILE A 166 -0.17 -6.62 -8.28
N ALA A 167 -0.12 -6.36 -9.58
CA ALA A 167 -1.28 -5.98 -10.38
C ALA A 167 -2.34 -7.09 -10.40
N ASP A 168 -1.94 -8.35 -10.51
CA ASP A 168 -2.83 -9.51 -10.45
C ASP A 168 -3.55 -9.60 -9.09
N ALA A 169 -2.82 -9.37 -8.00
CA ALA A 169 -3.42 -9.33 -6.66
C ALA A 169 -4.40 -8.15 -6.51
N VAL A 170 -4.07 -6.97 -7.05
CA VAL A 170 -4.97 -5.81 -7.08
C VAL A 170 -6.24 -6.15 -7.85
N SER A 171 -6.12 -6.75 -9.05
CA SER A 171 -7.25 -7.13 -9.89
C SER A 171 -8.17 -8.11 -9.18
N ALA A 172 -7.61 -9.11 -8.49
CA ALA A 172 -8.39 -10.10 -7.74
C ALA A 172 -9.23 -9.46 -6.62
N PHE A 173 -8.71 -8.45 -5.90
CA PHE A 173 -9.49 -7.72 -4.89
C PHE A 173 -10.47 -6.71 -5.49
N ALA A 174 -10.12 -6.12 -6.63
CA ALA A 174 -11.01 -5.19 -7.32
C ALA A 174 -12.28 -5.87 -7.82
N ASP A 175 -12.18 -7.12 -8.25
CA ASP A 175 -13.29 -7.96 -8.69
C ASP A 175 -14.23 -8.38 -7.56
N ASP A 176 -15.36 -9.02 -7.92
CA ASP A 176 -16.40 -9.51 -6.99
C ASP A 176 -16.08 -10.89 -6.39
N HIS A 177 -14.79 -11.28 -6.33
CA HIS A 177 -14.40 -12.60 -5.79
C HIS A 177 -14.33 -12.63 -4.25
N PHE A 178 -14.03 -11.52 -3.60
CA PHE A 178 -13.78 -11.44 -2.16
C PHE A 178 -14.85 -10.64 -1.40
N LEU A 179 -16.13 -10.95 -1.63
CA LEU A 179 -17.26 -10.16 -1.07
C LEU A 179 -17.46 -10.31 0.45
N TYR A 180 -16.91 -11.36 1.06
CA TYR A 180 -17.03 -11.62 2.51
C TYR A 180 -15.70 -11.49 3.23
N THR A 181 -14.80 -10.63 2.71
CA THR A 181 -13.50 -10.33 3.32
C THR A 181 -13.25 -8.82 3.34
N THR A 182 -12.73 -8.33 4.45
CA THR A 182 -12.27 -6.94 4.60
C THR A 182 -11.30 -6.84 5.77
N GLY A 183 -10.41 -5.85 5.78
CA GLY A 183 -9.43 -5.63 6.84
C GLY A 183 -8.28 -6.64 6.87
N ASN A 184 -8.22 -7.54 5.91
CA ASN A 184 -7.18 -8.55 5.74
C ASN A 184 -6.04 -8.05 4.85
N TYR A 185 -4.95 -8.78 4.88
CA TYR A 185 -3.83 -8.60 3.95
C TYR A 185 -3.46 -9.91 3.27
N ILE A 186 -2.75 -9.78 2.15
CA ILE A 186 -2.01 -10.87 1.52
C ILE A 186 -0.56 -10.46 1.32
N ASP A 187 0.35 -11.40 1.58
CA ASP A 187 1.76 -11.24 1.24
C ASP A 187 1.99 -11.67 -0.21
N VAL A 188 2.56 -10.77 -1.02
CA VAL A 188 3.00 -11.04 -2.39
C VAL A 188 4.51 -10.84 -2.41
N ASP A 189 5.23 -11.81 -1.81
CA ASP A 189 6.61 -11.65 -1.41
C ASP A 189 7.50 -12.89 -1.70
N GLY A 190 6.98 -13.83 -2.48
CA GLY A 190 7.70 -15.06 -2.79
C GLY A 190 7.89 -16.00 -1.59
N GLY A 191 7.11 -15.81 -0.52
CA GLY A 191 7.19 -16.58 0.72
C GLY A 191 8.27 -16.07 1.69
N PHE A 192 8.78 -14.84 1.49
CA PHE A 192 9.80 -14.24 2.37
C PHE A 192 9.35 -14.12 3.84
N HIS A 193 8.05 -13.92 4.08
CA HIS A 193 7.46 -13.82 5.42
C HIS A 193 7.47 -15.16 6.19
N ILE A 194 7.64 -16.31 5.52
CA ILE A 194 7.60 -17.63 6.15
C ILE A 194 8.84 -17.81 7.04
N LYS A 195 8.61 -17.96 8.33
CA LYS A 195 9.69 -18.33 9.27
C LYS A 195 10.11 -19.77 9.00
N ARG A 196 11.40 -19.98 8.70
CA ARG A 196 11.97 -21.30 8.42
C ARG A 196 13.02 -21.66 9.47
N LEU A 197 13.14 -22.96 9.75
CA LEU A 197 14.15 -23.52 10.64
C LEU A 197 15.51 -23.59 9.94
#